data_2a8b86f90b4660e7b466e212ec8edeb3
#
_entry.id   2a8b86f90b4660e7b466e212ec8edeb3
#
_cell.length_a   1.000
_cell.length_b   1.000
_cell.length_c   1.000
_cell.angle_alpha   90.00
_cell.angle_beta   90.00
_cell.angle_gamma   90.00
#
_symmetry.space_group_name_H-M   'P 1'
#
loop_
_entity.id
_entity.type
_entity.pdbx_description
1 polymer ?
#
loop_
_entity_poly.entity_id
_entity_poly.type
_entity_poly.pdbx_seq_one_letter_code
_entity_poly.pdbx_strand_id
1 'polypeptide(L)'
;VIYSSRQIPGNEPAIARVQDALIRRKIRLVTDEDAPVHVSGHPSRDEMIEMYGLIRPKIAIPVHGTARHLMAHAALADSCQVHQTLIPDNGTVIRLVDGADDIAAEASLIENVHTGALTHEKGQIIEIQSDMMRARRRMLWNGAVTASVVLNRNGVLCAAPTVSQTGIGDEEAATDYIAAASIAIEDALSAMGRSDRRTDKAVEDITGQALRRVARSMFGLRPIVHVHILRLSSDDLAGVA
;
A
#
# COMPACT_ATOMS: atom_id res chain seq x y z
N VAL A 1 -1.26 -4.43 -38.08
CA VAL A 1 -2.04 -4.17 -36.85
C VAL A 1 -2.12 -2.66 -36.67
N ILE A 2 -3.32 -2.14 -36.41
CA ILE A 2 -3.53 -0.76 -35.98
C ILE A 2 -3.61 -0.78 -34.45
N TYR A 3 -2.67 -0.09 -33.81
CA TYR A 3 -2.60 0.03 -32.35
C TYR A 3 -3.17 1.38 -31.93
N SER A 4 -4.47 1.41 -31.66
CA SER A 4 -5.19 2.64 -31.34
C SER A 4 -5.12 3.07 -29.87
N SER A 5 -4.44 2.31 -29.02
CA SER A 5 -4.23 2.65 -27.61
C SER A 5 -3.11 3.68 -27.47
N ARG A 6 -3.38 4.75 -26.73
CA ARG A 6 -2.36 5.75 -26.39
C ARG A 6 -1.44 5.24 -25.28
N GLN A 7 -0.18 5.62 -25.32
CA GLN A 7 0.73 5.42 -24.20
C GLN A 7 0.30 6.30 -23.02
N ILE A 8 0.13 5.66 -21.84
CA ILE A 8 -0.19 6.35 -20.60
C ILE A 8 1.05 6.27 -19.71
N PRO A 9 1.46 7.36 -19.03
CA PRO A 9 2.59 7.35 -18.11
C PRO A 9 2.53 6.19 -17.12
N GLY A 10 3.58 5.37 -17.08
CA GLY A 10 3.69 4.16 -16.27
C GLY A 10 3.35 2.84 -16.99
N ASN A 11 2.73 2.89 -18.18
CA ASN A 11 2.40 1.69 -18.97
C ASN A 11 3.34 1.46 -20.17
N GLU A 12 4.28 2.37 -20.40
CA GLU A 12 5.19 2.36 -21.56
C GLU A 12 5.91 1.01 -21.72
N PRO A 13 6.50 0.40 -20.65
CA PRO A 13 7.20 -0.87 -20.81
C PRO A 13 6.26 -2.04 -21.17
N ALA A 14 5.01 -1.99 -20.75
CA ALA A 14 4.03 -3.01 -21.07
C ALA A 14 3.55 -2.89 -22.54
N ILE A 15 3.31 -1.67 -22.99
CA ILE A 15 2.93 -1.37 -24.37
C ILE A 15 4.08 -1.71 -25.33
N ALA A 16 5.31 -1.27 -25.02
CA ALA A 16 6.51 -1.59 -25.81
C ALA A 16 6.70 -3.09 -26.00
N ARG A 17 6.51 -3.90 -24.95
CA ARG A 17 6.59 -5.37 -25.06
C ARG A 17 5.60 -5.95 -26.05
N VAL A 18 4.37 -5.42 -26.12
CA VAL A 18 3.36 -5.89 -27.09
C VAL A 18 3.75 -5.48 -28.50
N GLN A 19 4.16 -4.22 -28.68
CA GLN A 19 4.59 -3.69 -29.97
C GLN A 19 5.82 -4.43 -30.50
N ASP A 20 6.83 -4.66 -29.68
CA ASP A 20 8.02 -5.45 -29.99
C ASP A 20 7.67 -6.88 -30.42
N ALA A 21 6.73 -7.51 -29.73
CA ALA A 21 6.31 -8.88 -30.07
C ALA A 21 5.64 -8.95 -31.46
N LEU A 22 4.94 -7.90 -31.87
CA LEU A 22 4.35 -7.78 -33.20
C LEU A 22 5.42 -7.54 -34.27
N ILE A 23 6.34 -6.60 -34.02
CA ILE A 23 7.44 -6.25 -34.92
C ILE A 23 8.39 -7.45 -35.16
N ARG A 24 8.73 -8.19 -34.11
CA ARG A 24 9.56 -9.42 -34.22
C ARG A 24 8.89 -10.49 -35.10
N ARG A 25 7.57 -10.50 -35.18
CA ARG A 25 6.81 -11.36 -36.10
C ARG A 25 6.66 -10.77 -37.50
N LYS A 26 7.36 -9.66 -37.80
CA LYS A 26 7.29 -8.92 -39.07
C LYS A 26 5.87 -8.42 -39.40
N ILE A 27 5.06 -8.16 -38.39
CA ILE A 27 3.74 -7.60 -38.54
C ILE A 27 3.89 -6.07 -38.64
N ARG A 28 3.34 -5.47 -39.67
CA ARG A 28 3.30 -4.00 -39.80
C ARG A 28 2.43 -3.41 -38.67
N LEU A 29 3.01 -2.51 -37.91
CA LEU A 29 2.35 -1.78 -36.83
C LEU A 29 2.08 -0.36 -37.30
N VAL A 30 0.92 0.19 -36.97
CA VAL A 30 0.52 1.59 -37.13
C VAL A 30 0.05 2.07 -35.77
N THR A 31 0.68 3.13 -35.27
CA THR A 31 0.41 3.72 -33.95
C THR A 31 -0.14 5.15 -34.12
N ASP A 32 -0.44 5.84 -33.02
CA ASP A 32 -0.83 7.25 -33.00
C ASP A 32 0.30 8.21 -33.40
N GLU A 33 1.56 7.75 -33.40
CA GLU A 33 2.69 8.48 -33.95
C GLU A 33 2.71 8.46 -35.51
N ASP A 34 2.19 7.38 -36.11
CA ASP A 34 2.19 7.18 -37.57
C ASP A 34 0.95 7.80 -38.23
N ALA A 35 -0.19 7.76 -37.53
CA ALA A 35 -1.49 8.25 -38.07
C ALA A 35 -2.45 8.54 -36.89
N PRO A 36 -3.48 9.40 -37.11
CA PRO A 36 -4.48 9.71 -36.09
C PRO A 36 -5.42 8.53 -35.83
N VAL A 37 -4.92 7.47 -35.22
CA VAL A 37 -5.66 6.22 -34.94
C VAL A 37 -6.23 6.18 -33.54
N HIS A 38 -5.95 7.18 -32.69
CA HIS A 38 -6.44 7.27 -31.32
C HIS A 38 -7.33 8.50 -31.15
N VAL A 39 -8.46 8.31 -30.48
CA VAL A 39 -9.34 9.40 -30.01
C VAL A 39 -9.51 9.25 -28.50
N SER A 40 -9.35 10.36 -27.77
CA SER A 40 -9.56 10.37 -26.30
C SER A 40 -10.99 9.96 -25.97
N GLY A 41 -11.16 9.11 -24.96
CA GLY A 41 -12.48 8.79 -24.41
C GLY A 41 -13.06 9.89 -23.51
N HIS A 42 -12.24 10.89 -23.14
CA HIS A 42 -12.68 12.05 -22.39
C HIS A 42 -12.96 13.21 -23.35
N PRO A 43 -14.09 13.91 -23.22
CA PRO A 43 -14.43 15.04 -24.10
C PRO A 43 -13.45 16.20 -23.89
N SER A 44 -13.26 16.99 -24.95
CA SER A 44 -12.58 18.27 -24.87
C SER A 44 -13.45 19.30 -24.16
N ARG A 45 -12.86 20.45 -23.82
CA ARG A 45 -13.58 21.55 -23.17
C ARG A 45 -14.72 22.05 -24.04
N ASP A 46 -14.49 22.16 -25.34
CA ASP A 46 -15.49 22.66 -26.30
C ASP A 46 -16.66 21.70 -26.48
N GLU A 47 -16.38 20.39 -26.53
CA GLU A 47 -17.43 19.36 -26.57
C GLU A 47 -18.27 19.36 -25.28
N MET A 48 -17.67 19.63 -24.14
CA MET A 48 -18.40 19.77 -22.88
C MET A 48 -19.29 21.00 -22.88
N ILE A 49 -18.82 22.13 -23.41
CA ILE A 49 -19.63 23.37 -23.56
C ILE A 49 -20.84 23.08 -24.48
N GLU A 50 -20.62 22.42 -25.61
CA GLU A 50 -21.70 22.04 -26.52
C GLU A 50 -22.73 21.14 -25.82
N MET A 51 -22.26 20.12 -25.05
CA MET A 51 -23.13 19.22 -24.30
C MET A 51 -23.96 19.98 -23.26
N TYR A 52 -23.34 20.91 -22.49
CA TYR A 52 -24.06 21.74 -21.55
C TYR A 52 -25.11 22.63 -22.26
N GLY A 53 -24.78 23.17 -23.43
CA GLY A 53 -25.70 23.96 -24.24
C GLY A 53 -26.93 23.17 -24.73
N LEU A 54 -26.72 21.87 -25.04
CA LEU A 54 -27.79 20.95 -25.48
C LEU A 54 -28.66 20.48 -24.32
N ILE A 55 -28.04 20.04 -23.20
CA ILE A 55 -28.76 19.45 -22.04
C ILE A 55 -29.37 20.52 -21.14
N ARG A 56 -28.68 21.65 -20.95
CA ARG A 56 -29.05 22.73 -20.03
C ARG A 56 -29.39 22.21 -18.62
N PRO A 57 -28.49 21.50 -17.96
CA PRO A 57 -28.76 20.90 -16.65
C PRO A 57 -28.96 22.01 -15.61
N LYS A 58 -29.84 21.78 -14.65
CA LYS A 58 -30.01 22.67 -13.49
C LYS A 58 -28.91 22.46 -12.45
N ILE A 59 -28.38 21.26 -12.38
CA ILE A 59 -27.36 20.83 -11.40
C ILE A 59 -26.25 20.10 -12.14
N ALA A 60 -24.99 20.40 -11.82
CA ALA A 60 -23.81 19.66 -12.26
C ALA A 60 -23.06 19.07 -11.08
N ILE A 61 -22.71 17.80 -11.18
CA ILE A 61 -21.95 17.09 -10.16
C ILE A 61 -20.77 16.40 -10.84
N PRO A 62 -19.61 17.06 -10.95
CA PRO A 62 -18.41 16.47 -11.53
C PRO A 62 -17.95 15.26 -10.71
N VAL A 63 -17.66 14.16 -11.39
CA VAL A 63 -17.16 12.91 -10.79
C VAL A 63 -15.99 12.37 -11.60
N HIS A 64 -15.31 11.33 -11.09
CA HIS A 64 -14.25 10.64 -11.81
C HIS A 64 -13.06 11.53 -12.16
N GLY A 65 -12.41 12.10 -11.15
CA GLY A 65 -11.22 12.91 -11.35
C GLY A 65 -10.52 13.22 -10.02
N THR A 66 -9.36 13.86 -10.12
CA THR A 66 -8.74 14.48 -8.97
C THR A 66 -9.44 15.80 -8.65
N ALA A 67 -9.27 16.31 -7.43
CA ALA A 67 -9.87 17.60 -7.02
C ALA A 67 -9.64 18.72 -8.05
N ARG A 68 -8.42 18.78 -8.65
CA ARG A 68 -8.12 19.74 -9.71
C ARG A 68 -9.01 19.59 -10.95
N HIS A 69 -9.28 18.35 -11.37
CA HIS A 69 -10.16 18.10 -12.53
C HIS A 69 -11.61 18.44 -12.18
N LEU A 70 -12.07 18.05 -11.01
CA LEU A 70 -13.45 18.32 -10.56
C LEU A 70 -13.70 19.82 -10.44
N MET A 71 -12.75 20.58 -9.87
CA MET A 71 -12.84 22.02 -9.77
C MET A 71 -12.84 22.72 -11.14
N ALA A 72 -11.99 22.27 -12.08
CA ALA A 72 -11.97 22.81 -13.43
C ALA A 72 -13.27 22.54 -14.18
N HIS A 73 -13.86 21.35 -13.99
CA HIS A 73 -15.16 20.99 -14.57
C HIS A 73 -16.29 21.82 -13.95
N ALA A 74 -16.28 22.01 -12.61
CA ALA A 74 -17.25 22.85 -11.94
C ALA A 74 -17.23 24.29 -12.47
N ALA A 75 -16.03 24.88 -12.58
CA ALA A 75 -15.87 26.22 -13.15
C ALA A 75 -16.35 26.32 -14.61
N LEU A 76 -16.20 25.23 -15.38
CA LEU A 76 -16.78 25.17 -16.73
C LEU A 76 -18.30 25.15 -16.69
N ALA A 77 -18.90 24.32 -15.84
CA ALA A 77 -20.35 24.24 -15.67
C ALA A 77 -20.95 25.60 -15.27
N ASP A 78 -20.30 26.28 -14.32
CA ASP A 78 -20.70 27.65 -13.90
C ASP A 78 -20.63 28.64 -15.08
N SER A 79 -19.58 28.56 -15.92
CA SER A 79 -19.47 29.39 -17.14
C SER A 79 -20.54 29.09 -18.17
N CYS A 80 -21.10 27.89 -18.18
CA CYS A 80 -22.22 27.47 -18.98
C CYS A 80 -23.59 27.78 -18.35
N GLN A 81 -23.62 28.60 -17.28
CA GLN A 81 -24.82 29.03 -16.57
C GLN A 81 -25.59 27.89 -15.89
N VAL A 82 -24.93 26.84 -15.47
CA VAL A 82 -25.56 25.81 -14.62
C VAL A 82 -25.89 26.45 -13.27
N HIS A 83 -27.14 26.27 -12.83
CA HIS A 83 -27.65 26.93 -11.64
C HIS A 83 -26.91 26.55 -10.35
N GLN A 84 -26.56 25.28 -10.21
CA GLN A 84 -25.85 24.74 -9.04
C GLN A 84 -24.78 23.75 -9.43
N THR A 85 -23.59 23.90 -8.87
CA THR A 85 -22.50 22.94 -9.05
C THR A 85 -22.03 22.42 -7.69
N LEU A 86 -21.93 21.10 -7.54
CA LEU A 86 -21.45 20.44 -6.32
C LEU A 86 -20.22 19.58 -6.64
N ILE A 87 -19.20 19.66 -5.80
CA ILE A 87 -17.99 18.82 -5.91
C ILE A 87 -17.96 17.89 -4.69
N PRO A 88 -18.47 16.64 -4.82
CA PRO A 88 -18.46 15.68 -3.74
C PRO A 88 -17.11 14.98 -3.62
N ASP A 89 -16.74 14.62 -2.40
CA ASP A 89 -15.73 13.62 -2.13
C ASP A 89 -16.31 12.21 -2.18
N ASN A 90 -15.43 11.20 -2.24
CA ASN A 90 -15.88 9.81 -2.14
C ASN A 90 -16.60 9.59 -0.81
N GLY A 91 -17.79 9.00 -0.88
CA GLY A 91 -18.65 8.75 0.29
C GLY A 91 -19.61 9.87 0.64
N THR A 92 -19.55 11.00 -0.04
CA THR A 92 -20.53 12.06 0.14
C THR A 92 -21.92 11.62 -0.35
N VAL A 93 -22.91 11.70 0.52
CA VAL A 93 -24.31 11.45 0.17
C VAL A 93 -24.97 12.77 -0.24
N ILE A 94 -25.52 12.79 -1.44
CA ILE A 94 -26.16 13.97 -2.03
C ILE A 94 -27.66 13.70 -2.09
N ARG A 95 -28.44 14.64 -1.53
CA ARG A 95 -29.89 14.66 -1.75
C ARG A 95 -30.17 15.52 -2.98
N LEU A 96 -30.92 14.94 -3.92
CA LEU A 96 -31.47 15.67 -5.06
C LEU A 96 -32.95 15.87 -4.82
N VAL A 97 -33.40 17.11 -4.93
CA VAL A 97 -34.81 17.50 -4.87
C VAL A 97 -35.23 17.94 -6.26
N ASP A 98 -36.25 17.30 -6.82
CA ASP A 98 -36.80 17.69 -8.11
C ASP A 98 -37.57 19.00 -7.96
N GLY A 99 -37.34 19.91 -8.88
CA GLY A 99 -38.08 21.17 -8.95
C GLY A 99 -39.42 20.96 -9.65
N ALA A 100 -40.52 21.10 -8.95
CA ALA A 100 -41.86 21.13 -9.48
C ALA A 100 -42.53 22.48 -9.16
N ASP A 101 -43.29 23.03 -10.10
CA ASP A 101 -44.16 24.21 -9.90
C ASP A 101 -43.53 25.36 -9.07
N ASP A 102 -42.62 26.11 -9.59
CA ASP A 102 -41.91 27.24 -8.96
C ASP A 102 -40.87 26.92 -7.91
N ILE A 103 -40.63 25.63 -7.57
CA ILE A 103 -39.51 25.20 -6.74
C ILE A 103 -38.31 24.89 -7.61
N ALA A 104 -37.18 25.57 -7.38
CA ALA A 104 -35.94 25.25 -8.09
C ALA A 104 -35.45 23.84 -7.72
N ALA A 105 -34.94 23.09 -8.69
CA ALA A 105 -34.22 21.85 -8.38
C ALA A 105 -33.00 22.19 -7.51
N GLU A 106 -32.78 21.44 -6.44
CA GLU A 106 -31.72 21.65 -5.48
C GLU A 106 -30.97 20.35 -5.19
N ALA A 107 -29.66 20.48 -5.01
CA ALA A 107 -28.80 19.42 -4.52
C ALA A 107 -28.11 19.87 -3.23
N SER A 108 -28.10 19.00 -2.23
CA SER A 108 -27.46 19.28 -0.94
C SER A 108 -26.63 18.09 -0.45
N LEU A 109 -25.48 18.40 0.16
CA LEU A 109 -24.65 17.42 0.84
C LEU A 109 -25.26 17.13 2.21
N ILE A 110 -25.65 15.89 2.49
CA ILE A 110 -26.36 15.55 3.74
C ILE A 110 -25.50 14.81 4.74
N GLU A 111 -24.60 13.92 4.28
CA GLU A 111 -23.71 13.16 5.16
C GLU A 111 -22.50 12.61 4.36
N ASN A 112 -21.53 12.05 5.09
CA ASN A 112 -20.45 11.29 4.49
C ASN A 112 -20.44 9.87 5.07
N VAL A 113 -20.46 8.88 4.21
CA VAL A 113 -20.25 7.48 4.58
C VAL A 113 -18.76 7.13 4.48
N HIS A 114 -18.30 6.24 5.35
CA HIS A 114 -16.92 5.78 5.29
C HIS A 114 -16.65 5.09 3.96
N THR A 115 -15.56 5.51 3.30
CA THR A 115 -15.09 4.90 2.06
C THR A 115 -13.64 4.45 2.21
N GLY A 116 -13.28 3.40 1.48
CA GLY A 116 -11.92 2.87 1.47
C GLY A 116 -11.62 2.18 0.14
N ALA A 117 -10.38 1.80 -0.04
CA ALA A 117 -9.96 0.99 -1.18
C ALA A 117 -9.98 -0.48 -0.80
N LEU A 118 -10.62 -1.30 -1.63
CA LEU A 118 -10.69 -2.74 -1.47
C LEU A 118 -9.81 -3.42 -2.52
N THR A 119 -9.24 -4.57 -2.16
CA THR A 119 -8.55 -5.45 -3.09
C THR A 119 -9.19 -6.83 -3.04
N HIS A 120 -9.14 -7.53 -4.17
CA HIS A 120 -9.61 -8.91 -4.26
C HIS A 120 -8.42 -9.85 -4.19
N GLU A 121 -8.44 -10.79 -3.26
CA GLU A 121 -7.43 -11.82 -3.12
C GLU A 121 -8.06 -13.18 -2.85
N LYS A 122 -7.79 -14.16 -3.71
CA LYS A 122 -8.25 -15.56 -3.57
C LYS A 122 -9.73 -15.70 -3.23
N GLY A 123 -10.59 -14.90 -3.86
CA GLY A 123 -12.04 -14.92 -3.63
C GLY A 123 -12.52 -14.08 -2.44
N GLN A 124 -11.64 -13.39 -1.73
CA GLN A 124 -11.99 -12.52 -0.61
C GLN A 124 -11.79 -11.05 -0.97
N ILE A 125 -12.68 -10.21 -0.50
CA ILE A 125 -12.54 -8.75 -0.57
C ILE A 125 -11.89 -8.28 0.73
N ILE A 126 -10.77 -7.57 0.60
CA ILE A 126 -9.94 -7.14 1.72
C ILE A 126 -9.70 -5.64 1.63
N GLU A 127 -9.79 -4.93 2.73
CA GLU A 127 -9.40 -3.53 2.79
C GLU A 127 -7.90 -3.36 2.58
N ILE A 128 -7.51 -2.50 1.64
CA ILE A 128 -6.09 -2.21 1.34
C ILE A 128 -5.36 -1.65 2.56
N GLN A 129 -6.09 -0.99 3.47
CA GLN A 129 -5.54 -0.42 4.70
C GLN A 129 -5.64 -1.36 5.91
N SER A 130 -6.08 -2.61 5.75
CA SER A 130 -6.08 -3.60 6.83
C SER A 130 -4.69 -3.85 7.41
N ASP A 131 -4.63 -4.30 8.66
CA ASP A 131 -3.36 -4.65 9.33
C ASP A 131 -2.58 -5.71 8.55
N MET A 132 -3.27 -6.68 7.99
CA MET A 132 -2.68 -7.71 7.14
C MET A 132 -1.99 -7.10 5.91
N MET A 133 -2.63 -6.18 5.20
CA MET A 133 -2.06 -5.55 4.01
C MET A 133 -0.93 -4.59 4.38
N ARG A 134 -1.01 -3.92 5.54
CA ARG A 134 0.10 -3.12 6.08
C ARG A 134 1.31 -3.99 6.42
N ALA A 135 1.09 -5.14 7.08
CA ALA A 135 2.17 -6.08 7.40
C ALA A 135 2.85 -6.62 6.13
N ARG A 136 2.07 -7.04 5.12
CA ARG A 136 2.62 -7.51 3.82
C ARG A 136 3.47 -6.44 3.13
N ARG A 137 3.01 -5.20 3.08
CA ARG A 137 3.79 -4.09 2.50
C ARG A 137 5.08 -3.84 3.28
N ARG A 138 5.02 -3.88 4.61
CA ARG A 138 6.23 -3.74 5.43
C ARG A 138 7.22 -4.88 5.18
N MET A 139 6.73 -6.12 5.08
CA MET A 139 7.56 -7.29 4.77
C MET A 139 8.21 -7.18 3.40
N LEU A 140 7.45 -6.73 2.38
CA LEU A 140 7.96 -6.55 1.01
C LEU A 140 9.17 -5.60 0.96
N TRP A 141 9.14 -4.51 1.72
CA TRP A 141 10.17 -3.47 1.67
C TRP A 141 11.27 -3.62 2.71
N ASN A 142 11.01 -4.32 3.81
CA ASN A 142 11.93 -4.38 4.93
C ASN A 142 12.35 -5.81 5.32
N GLY A 143 11.73 -6.82 4.74
CA GLY A 143 11.93 -8.20 5.15
C GLY A 143 11.35 -8.53 6.52
N ALA A 144 11.65 -9.72 7.00
CA ALA A 144 11.27 -10.22 8.32
C ALA A 144 12.43 -10.92 9.00
N VAL A 145 12.45 -10.87 10.33
CA VAL A 145 13.45 -11.54 11.19
C VAL A 145 12.72 -12.28 12.29
N THR A 146 13.16 -13.50 12.56
CA THR A 146 12.70 -14.28 13.71
C THR A 146 13.90 -14.64 14.58
N ALA A 147 13.77 -14.45 15.89
CA ALA A 147 14.74 -14.93 16.85
C ALA A 147 14.09 -15.88 17.84
N SER A 148 14.79 -16.97 18.17
CA SER A 148 14.44 -17.88 19.26
C SER A 148 15.46 -17.75 20.38
N VAL A 149 14.98 -17.45 21.58
CA VAL A 149 15.79 -17.23 22.77
C VAL A 149 15.41 -18.27 23.83
N VAL A 150 16.38 -19.05 24.28
CA VAL A 150 16.19 -20.12 25.27
C VAL A 150 16.76 -19.66 26.60
N LEU A 151 15.90 -19.51 27.60
CA LEU A 151 16.24 -19.00 28.92
C LEU A 151 15.89 -20.02 30.00
N ASN A 152 16.65 -20.03 31.09
CA ASN A 152 16.23 -20.72 32.31
C ASN A 152 15.22 -19.86 33.12
N ARG A 153 14.72 -20.40 34.23
CA ARG A 153 13.78 -19.69 35.12
C ARG A 153 14.34 -18.37 35.71
N ASN A 154 15.64 -18.22 35.75
CA ASN A 154 16.31 -17.01 36.24
C ASN A 154 16.58 -15.98 35.13
N GLY A 155 16.19 -16.27 33.86
CA GLY A 155 16.43 -15.40 32.73
C GLY A 155 17.85 -15.42 32.17
N VAL A 156 18.60 -16.52 32.48
CA VAL A 156 19.95 -16.76 31.92
C VAL A 156 19.82 -17.54 30.62
N LEU A 157 20.55 -17.15 29.58
CA LEU A 157 20.62 -17.89 28.30
C LEU A 157 21.14 -19.33 28.56
N CYS A 158 20.41 -20.30 27.99
CA CYS A 158 20.78 -21.71 28.01
C CYS A 158 21.48 -22.13 26.71
N ALA A 159 21.30 -21.40 25.63
CA ALA A 159 21.93 -21.60 24.33
C ALA A 159 22.06 -20.26 23.61
N ALA A 160 22.97 -20.20 22.63
CA ALA A 160 23.06 -19.03 21.74
C ALA A 160 21.72 -18.76 21.05
N PRO A 161 21.31 -17.49 20.91
CA PRO A 161 20.08 -17.14 20.20
C PRO A 161 20.12 -17.61 18.75
N THR A 162 19.07 -18.27 18.30
CA THR A 162 18.93 -18.64 16.89
C THR A 162 18.19 -17.55 16.15
N VAL A 163 18.81 -17.00 15.10
CA VAL A 163 18.24 -15.95 14.27
C VAL A 163 18.01 -16.46 12.86
N SER A 164 16.85 -16.19 12.29
CA SER A 164 16.56 -16.41 10.88
C SER A 164 15.98 -15.15 10.26
N GLN A 165 16.21 -14.95 8.98
CA GLN A 165 15.72 -13.79 8.24
C GLN A 165 15.08 -14.19 6.90
N THR A 166 14.25 -13.30 6.37
CA THR A 166 13.64 -13.43 5.04
C THR A 166 13.63 -12.06 4.38
N GLY A 167 14.27 -11.96 3.20
CA GLY A 167 14.26 -10.75 2.39
C GLY A 167 15.13 -9.61 2.93
N ILE A 168 16.22 -9.93 3.66
CA ILE A 168 17.22 -8.95 4.15
C ILE A 168 18.58 -9.32 3.57
N GLY A 169 19.09 -8.48 2.64
CA GLY A 169 20.37 -8.70 1.99
C GLY A 169 20.42 -9.92 1.06
N ASP A 170 21.56 -10.12 0.44
CA ASP A 170 21.92 -11.34 -0.28
C ASP A 170 22.40 -12.43 0.71
N GLU A 171 22.84 -13.58 0.21
CA GLU A 171 23.18 -14.74 1.03
C GLU A 171 24.39 -14.46 1.97
N GLU A 172 25.40 -13.74 1.49
CA GLU A 172 26.59 -13.39 2.27
C GLU A 172 26.24 -12.37 3.38
N ALA A 173 25.60 -11.27 3.00
CA ALA A 173 25.16 -10.23 3.94
C ALA A 173 24.12 -10.73 4.96
N ALA A 174 23.29 -11.70 4.57
CA ALA A 174 22.34 -12.37 5.46
C ALA A 174 23.06 -13.18 6.54
N THR A 175 24.15 -13.87 6.18
CA THR A 175 24.97 -14.63 7.15
C THR A 175 25.63 -13.71 8.15
N ASP A 176 26.22 -12.61 7.69
CA ASP A 176 26.83 -11.59 8.55
C ASP A 176 25.81 -10.95 9.48
N TYR A 177 24.61 -10.67 8.97
CA TYR A 177 23.52 -10.14 9.78
C TYR A 177 23.12 -11.11 10.90
N ILE A 178 22.95 -12.40 10.59
CA ILE A 178 22.57 -13.43 11.57
C ILE A 178 23.59 -13.51 12.70
N ALA A 179 24.90 -13.51 12.36
CA ALA A 179 25.97 -13.54 13.34
C ALA A 179 25.98 -12.29 14.23
N ALA A 180 25.93 -11.10 13.62
CA ALA A 180 25.89 -9.84 14.34
C ALA A 180 24.63 -9.69 15.22
N ALA A 181 23.50 -10.16 14.75
CA ALA A 181 22.24 -10.13 15.46
C ALA A 181 22.23 -11.05 16.68
N SER A 182 22.81 -12.26 16.58
CA SER A 182 22.95 -13.19 17.69
C SER A 182 23.79 -12.57 18.83
N ILE A 183 24.95 -12.00 18.50
CA ILE A 183 25.81 -11.30 19.45
C ILE A 183 25.07 -10.12 20.10
N ALA A 184 24.39 -9.31 19.29
CA ALA A 184 23.64 -8.15 19.81
C ALA A 184 22.51 -8.54 20.76
N ILE A 185 21.88 -9.71 20.58
CA ILE A 185 20.89 -10.25 21.51
C ILE A 185 21.55 -10.68 22.83
N GLU A 186 22.67 -11.39 22.78
CA GLU A 186 23.44 -11.83 23.96
C GLU A 186 23.85 -10.64 24.80
N ASP A 187 24.44 -9.61 24.18
CA ASP A 187 24.87 -8.38 24.84
C ASP A 187 23.66 -7.66 25.50
N ALA A 188 22.57 -7.52 24.75
CA ALA A 188 21.37 -6.84 25.24
C ALA A 188 20.74 -7.56 26.43
N LEU A 189 20.65 -8.89 26.39
CA LEU A 189 20.13 -9.70 27.48
C LEU A 189 21.10 -9.68 28.68
N SER A 190 22.41 -9.68 28.46
CA SER A 190 23.40 -9.60 29.52
C SER A 190 23.36 -8.28 30.29
N ALA A 191 23.04 -7.20 29.60
CA ALA A 191 22.90 -5.87 30.17
C ALA A 191 21.58 -5.66 30.96
N MET A 192 20.58 -6.53 30.79
CA MET A 192 19.28 -6.41 31.48
C MET A 192 19.41 -6.70 32.99
N GLY A 193 18.60 -6.01 33.79
CA GLY A 193 18.41 -6.32 35.21
C GLY A 193 17.83 -7.73 35.46
N ARG A 194 18.14 -8.33 36.59
CA ARG A 194 17.65 -9.69 36.92
C ARG A 194 16.12 -9.80 36.97
N SER A 195 15.41 -8.77 37.40
CA SER A 195 13.95 -8.71 37.42
C SER A 195 13.36 -8.76 36.04
N ASP A 196 13.94 -7.98 35.13
CA ASP A 196 13.42 -7.79 33.77
C ASP A 196 13.62 -9.03 32.90
N ARG A 197 14.74 -9.75 33.10
CA ARG A 197 15.01 -11.03 32.44
C ARG A 197 13.98 -12.12 32.75
N ARG A 198 13.21 -11.98 33.84
CA ARG A 198 12.13 -12.91 34.21
C ARG A 198 10.81 -12.61 33.49
N THR A 199 10.71 -11.45 32.89
CA THR A 199 9.48 -10.99 32.18
C THR A 199 9.62 -11.21 30.68
N ASP A 200 8.79 -12.07 30.09
CA ASP A 200 8.86 -12.41 28.66
C ASP A 200 8.70 -11.16 27.80
N LYS A 201 7.79 -10.27 28.15
CA LYS A 201 7.61 -9.02 27.42
C LYS A 201 8.85 -8.14 27.37
N ALA A 202 9.57 -8.02 28.48
CA ALA A 202 10.80 -7.24 28.53
C ALA A 202 11.92 -7.89 27.69
N VAL A 203 12.02 -9.22 27.73
CA VAL A 203 12.96 -9.98 26.88
C VAL A 203 12.60 -9.84 25.40
N GLU A 204 11.33 -9.94 25.04
CA GLU A 204 10.84 -9.74 23.67
C GLU A 204 11.20 -8.34 23.15
N ASP A 205 10.91 -7.30 23.93
CA ASP A 205 11.13 -5.92 23.54
C ASP A 205 12.62 -5.61 23.33
N ILE A 206 13.50 -6.05 24.25
CA ILE A 206 14.94 -5.78 24.12
C ILE A 206 15.57 -6.59 22.97
N THR A 207 15.17 -7.84 22.80
CA THR A 207 15.60 -8.68 21.67
C THR A 207 15.16 -8.07 20.36
N GLY A 208 13.90 -7.64 20.26
CA GLY A 208 13.36 -6.98 19.08
C GLY A 208 14.06 -5.65 18.77
N GLN A 209 14.46 -4.89 19.78
CA GLN A 209 15.24 -3.66 19.60
C GLN A 209 16.65 -3.97 19.09
N ALA A 210 17.32 -4.99 19.63
CA ALA A 210 18.65 -5.41 19.19
C ALA A 210 18.63 -5.81 17.70
N LEU A 211 17.69 -6.65 17.28
CA LEU A 211 17.51 -7.09 15.90
C LEU A 211 17.29 -5.92 14.93
N ARG A 212 16.38 -4.99 15.28
CA ARG A 212 16.11 -3.82 14.45
C ARG A 212 17.28 -2.87 14.36
N ARG A 213 18.06 -2.72 15.45
CA ARG A 213 19.26 -1.88 15.49
C ARG A 213 20.32 -2.40 14.52
N VAL A 214 20.59 -3.71 14.53
CA VAL A 214 21.56 -4.34 13.61
C VAL A 214 21.09 -4.21 12.17
N ALA A 215 19.82 -4.54 11.86
CA ALA A 215 19.26 -4.41 10.51
C ALA A 215 19.33 -2.96 10.00
N ARG A 216 19.05 -1.99 10.86
CA ARG A 216 19.13 -0.58 10.50
C ARG A 216 20.58 -0.13 10.24
N SER A 217 21.53 -0.63 11.03
CA SER A 217 22.95 -0.28 10.88
C SER A 217 23.54 -0.86 9.60
N MET A 218 23.23 -2.11 9.27
CA MET A 218 23.82 -2.80 8.13
C MET A 218 23.11 -2.46 6.79
N PHE A 219 21.79 -2.31 6.81
CA PHE A 219 20.97 -2.23 5.58
C PHE A 219 20.05 -1.00 5.50
N GLY A 220 19.93 -0.20 6.57
CA GLY A 220 18.94 0.87 6.65
C GLY A 220 17.50 0.39 6.79
N LEU A 221 17.27 -0.93 6.95
CA LEU A 221 15.96 -1.57 6.98
C LEU A 221 15.33 -1.57 8.38
N ARG A 222 13.99 -1.71 8.41
CA ARG A 222 13.19 -1.87 9.64
C ARG A 222 12.31 -3.11 9.53
N PRO A 223 12.88 -4.32 9.63
CA PRO A 223 12.17 -5.57 9.41
C PRO A 223 11.00 -5.77 10.38
N ILE A 224 10.06 -6.63 9.99
CA ILE A 224 9.11 -7.21 10.92
C ILE A 224 9.90 -8.19 11.79
N VAL A 225 9.77 -8.08 13.12
CA VAL A 225 10.51 -8.89 14.05
C VAL A 225 9.55 -9.74 14.87
N HIS A 226 9.82 -11.03 14.89
CA HIS A 226 9.17 -12.01 15.78
C HIS A 226 10.21 -12.60 16.74
N VAL A 227 9.86 -12.68 18.00
CA VAL A 227 10.73 -13.25 19.05
C VAL A 227 10.00 -14.39 19.73
N HIS A 228 10.61 -15.56 19.70
CA HIS A 228 10.15 -16.73 20.45
C HIS A 228 10.99 -16.85 21.72
N ILE A 229 10.35 -16.95 22.86
CA ILE A 229 10.99 -17.12 24.14
C ILE A 229 10.59 -18.50 24.68
N LEU A 230 11.60 -19.33 24.93
CA LEU A 230 11.42 -20.63 25.54
C LEU A 230 12.07 -20.58 26.93
N ARG A 231 11.32 -21.01 27.96
CA ARG A 231 11.86 -21.13 29.32
C ARG A 231 11.98 -22.58 29.69
N LEU A 232 13.23 -23.01 29.94
CA LEU A 232 13.51 -24.36 30.40
C LEU A 232 13.40 -24.46 31.94
N SER A 233 12.78 -25.53 32.42
CA SER A 233 12.81 -25.92 33.81
C SER A 233 14.09 -26.74 34.11
N SER A 234 14.41 -26.94 35.39
CA SER A 234 15.53 -27.81 35.80
C SER A 234 15.39 -29.25 35.29
N ASP A 235 14.15 -29.72 35.10
CA ASP A 235 13.86 -31.08 34.70
C ASP A 235 14.04 -31.25 33.18
N ASP A 236 13.86 -30.18 32.41
CA ASP A 236 14.08 -30.21 30.96
C ASP A 236 15.55 -30.29 30.58
N LEU A 237 16.46 -29.82 31.45
CA LEU A 237 17.89 -29.87 31.23
C LEU A 237 18.53 -31.22 31.64
N ALA A 238 17.88 -32.00 32.49
CA ALA A 238 18.35 -33.30 32.91
C ALA A 238 18.14 -34.43 31.89
N GLY A 239 17.32 -34.22 30.90
CA GLY A 239 17.01 -35.21 29.84
C GLY A 239 17.88 -35.11 28.56
N VAL A 240 18.88 -34.20 28.52
CA VAL A 240 19.71 -33.92 27.33
C VAL A 240 21.20 -34.22 27.60
N ALA A 241 21.52 -34.83 28.75
CA ALA A 241 22.89 -35.25 29.12
C ALA A 241 23.14 -36.73 28.78
#